data_6dca464ce294e23c9a04f6672045a783
#
_entry.id   6dca464ce294e23c9a04f6672045a783
#
_cell.length_a   1.000
_cell.length_b   1.000
_cell.length_c   1.000
_cell.angle_alpha   90.00
_cell.angle_beta   90.00
_cell.angle_gamma   90.00
#
_symmetry.space_group_name_H-M   'P 1'
#
loop_
_entity.id
_entity.type
_entity.pdbx_description
1 polymer ?
#
loop_
_entity_poly.entity_id
_entity_poly.type
_entity_poly.pdbx_seq_one_letter_code
_entity_poly.pdbx_strand_id
1 'polypeptide(L)'
;MDTQPAAFDPYQPYRKALLSPERVRALSELRPRRAIIDTIACWMCIVSAWAFVALWPRWWTILLAIPIVGSRYYALLIVGHDAIHRRLMADQTWNDWFADLFVFGPVAAITRINNRNHLGHHRHLSTADDPDLHQFTCTNKYQPHLLLAYLTGFSSLCRSFRNVFLRPVAEPSSEADVKLQHYTLRDFALIAVWQVGMIGGLTYFVAWWAYPVLWLVPLYCFTFLGDNFRAFAEHSQPRSDVYADRQRLITFLSNPVERIFVAPLNMNYHAAHHLWPSIPYYNLPQADREIRNHPAAANGLEWRSSYFGYLWDYFRLLPLADCKPSAAGHAT
;
A
#
# COMPACT_ATOMS: atom_id res chain seq x y z
N MET A 1 -8.34 -28.81 23.13
CA MET A 1 -8.14 -28.47 21.71
C MET A 1 -9.33 -27.65 21.28
N ASP A 2 -9.25 -26.34 21.48
CA ASP A 2 -10.30 -25.43 21.01
C ASP A 2 -10.16 -25.28 19.51
N THR A 3 -11.05 -25.95 18.79
CA THR A 3 -11.23 -25.70 17.35
C THR A 3 -11.90 -24.33 17.20
N GLN A 4 -11.12 -23.26 17.08
CA GLN A 4 -11.68 -22.02 16.58
C GLN A 4 -12.38 -22.32 15.25
N PRO A 5 -13.62 -21.86 15.04
CA PRO A 5 -14.28 -22.01 13.77
C PRO A 5 -13.38 -21.40 12.69
N ALA A 6 -13.20 -22.14 11.57
CA ALA A 6 -12.41 -21.65 10.45
C ALA A 6 -12.90 -20.25 10.09
N ALA A 7 -12.00 -19.27 10.10
CA ALA A 7 -12.34 -17.89 9.77
C ALA A 7 -13.12 -17.88 8.45
N PHE A 8 -14.30 -17.29 8.45
CA PHE A 8 -15.13 -17.17 7.26
C PHE A 8 -14.35 -16.38 6.21
N ASP A 9 -14.01 -17.02 5.09
CA ASP A 9 -13.39 -16.38 3.94
C ASP A 9 -14.46 -16.04 2.90
N PRO A 10 -14.89 -14.79 2.79
CA PRO A 10 -15.97 -14.38 1.91
C PRO A 10 -15.64 -14.57 0.43
N TYR A 11 -14.35 -14.69 0.09
CA TYR A 11 -13.89 -14.87 -1.29
C TYR A 11 -13.74 -16.34 -1.72
N GLN A 12 -13.90 -17.27 -0.80
CA GLN A 12 -13.72 -18.71 -1.12
C GLN A 12 -14.62 -19.17 -2.29
N PRO A 13 -15.92 -18.82 -2.36
CA PRO A 13 -16.77 -19.18 -3.48
C PRO A 13 -16.26 -18.61 -4.82
N TYR A 14 -15.80 -17.36 -4.82
CA TYR A 14 -15.29 -16.69 -6.02
C TYR A 14 -14.01 -17.34 -6.51
N ARG A 15 -13.06 -17.62 -5.60
CA ARG A 15 -11.78 -18.24 -5.97
C ARG A 15 -11.97 -19.54 -6.69
N LYS A 16 -12.84 -20.43 -6.17
CA LYS A 16 -13.11 -21.75 -6.77
C LYS A 16 -13.82 -21.66 -8.12
N ALA A 17 -14.67 -20.66 -8.31
CA ALA A 17 -15.41 -20.48 -9.55
C ALA A 17 -14.58 -19.85 -10.67
N LEU A 18 -13.61 -18.97 -10.33
CA LEU A 18 -12.92 -18.11 -11.29
C LEU A 18 -11.66 -18.75 -11.91
N LEU A 19 -10.83 -19.41 -11.11
CA LEU A 19 -9.60 -20.04 -11.58
C LEU A 19 -9.42 -21.43 -10.96
N SER A 20 -8.97 -22.39 -11.76
CA SER A 20 -8.61 -23.72 -11.23
C SER A 20 -7.35 -23.65 -10.34
N PRO A 21 -7.21 -24.58 -9.37
CA PRO A 21 -6.01 -24.64 -8.53
C PRO A 21 -4.70 -24.77 -9.32
N GLU A 22 -4.73 -25.52 -10.44
CA GLU A 22 -3.57 -25.70 -11.32
C GLU A 22 -3.19 -24.37 -11.97
N ARG A 23 -4.21 -23.59 -12.38
CA ARG A 23 -3.98 -22.26 -12.98
C ARG A 23 -3.42 -21.27 -11.97
N VAL A 24 -3.97 -21.24 -10.77
CA VAL A 24 -3.43 -20.40 -9.68
C VAL A 24 -1.97 -20.79 -9.39
N ARG A 25 -1.65 -22.08 -9.32
CA ARG A 25 -0.27 -22.56 -9.11
C ARG A 25 0.67 -22.07 -10.21
N ALA A 26 0.26 -22.18 -11.47
CA ALA A 26 1.06 -21.70 -12.61
C ALA A 26 1.29 -20.17 -12.58
N LEU A 27 0.26 -19.40 -12.22
CA LEU A 27 0.36 -17.94 -12.07
C LEU A 27 1.18 -17.52 -10.83
N SER A 28 1.27 -18.40 -9.83
CA SER A 28 2.03 -18.18 -8.59
C SER A 28 3.51 -18.56 -8.70
N GLU A 29 3.98 -18.93 -9.89
CA GLU A 29 5.39 -19.25 -10.12
C GLU A 29 6.29 -18.05 -9.82
N LEU A 30 7.31 -18.27 -8.97
CA LEU A 30 8.24 -17.24 -8.57
C LEU A 30 9.29 -16.98 -9.65
N ARG A 31 9.54 -15.70 -9.91
CA ARG A 31 10.60 -15.24 -10.82
C ARG A 31 11.53 -14.25 -10.11
N PRO A 32 12.42 -14.74 -9.21
CA PRO A 32 13.28 -13.84 -8.40
C PRO A 32 14.10 -12.87 -9.24
N ARG A 33 14.59 -13.32 -10.42
CA ARG A 33 15.32 -12.46 -11.36
C ARG A 33 14.51 -11.23 -11.78
N ARG A 34 13.19 -11.39 -11.95
CA ARG A 34 12.32 -10.27 -12.33
C ARG A 34 12.25 -9.24 -11.22
N ALA A 35 12.02 -9.67 -9.98
CA ALA A 35 11.97 -8.78 -8.82
C ALA A 35 13.31 -8.04 -8.60
N ILE A 36 14.44 -8.74 -8.77
CA ILE A 36 15.77 -8.14 -8.68
C ILE A 36 15.98 -7.07 -9.76
N ILE A 37 15.64 -7.39 -11.03
CA ILE A 37 15.78 -6.44 -12.15
C ILE A 37 14.90 -5.19 -11.92
N ASP A 38 13.65 -5.37 -11.53
CA ASP A 38 12.75 -4.25 -11.27
C ASP A 38 13.23 -3.39 -10.08
N THR A 39 13.79 -4.02 -9.03
CA THR A 39 14.43 -3.30 -7.91
C THR A 39 15.65 -2.49 -8.37
N ILE A 40 16.55 -3.10 -9.13
CA ILE A 40 17.72 -2.41 -9.66
C ILE A 40 17.29 -1.25 -10.56
N ALA A 41 16.33 -1.47 -11.47
CA ALA A 41 15.85 -0.42 -12.37
C ALA A 41 15.25 0.77 -11.61
N CYS A 42 14.47 0.52 -10.54
CA CYS A 42 13.93 1.59 -9.70
C CYS A 42 15.05 2.38 -9.00
N TRP A 43 16.02 1.70 -8.38
CA TRP A 43 17.17 2.37 -7.74
C TRP A 43 18.04 3.12 -8.75
N MET A 44 18.27 2.57 -9.93
CA MET A 44 18.99 3.26 -11.01
C MET A 44 18.31 4.57 -11.40
N CYS A 45 16.97 4.58 -11.54
CA CYS A 45 16.21 5.81 -11.81
C CYS A 45 16.33 6.82 -10.67
N ILE A 46 16.24 6.37 -9.40
CA ILE A 46 16.38 7.24 -8.22
C ILE A 46 17.76 7.88 -8.16
N VAL A 47 18.82 7.05 -8.24
CA VAL A 47 20.22 7.52 -8.20
C VAL A 47 20.51 8.44 -9.39
N SER A 48 20.01 8.11 -10.59
CA SER A 48 20.18 8.98 -11.77
C SER A 48 19.50 10.33 -11.59
N ALA A 49 18.31 10.38 -10.96
CA ALA A 49 17.63 11.65 -10.65
C ALA A 49 18.46 12.48 -9.65
N TRP A 50 19.03 11.85 -8.61
CA TRP A 50 19.91 12.55 -7.67
C TRP A 50 21.20 13.05 -8.34
N ALA A 51 21.83 12.22 -9.16
CA ALA A 51 23.02 12.60 -9.92
C ALA A 51 22.74 13.75 -10.88
N PHE A 52 21.57 13.74 -11.52
CA PHE A 52 21.14 14.82 -12.40
C PHE A 52 21.03 16.15 -11.64
N VAL A 53 20.43 16.15 -10.44
CA VAL A 53 20.38 17.36 -9.60
C VAL A 53 21.77 17.79 -9.11
N ALA A 54 22.64 16.83 -8.76
CA ALA A 54 24.01 17.13 -8.34
C ALA A 54 24.83 17.82 -9.44
N LEU A 55 24.70 17.35 -10.69
CA LEU A 55 25.41 17.90 -11.85
C LEU A 55 24.84 19.24 -12.31
N TRP A 56 23.54 19.42 -12.21
CA TRP A 56 22.82 20.66 -12.61
C TRP A 56 21.86 21.10 -11.51
N PRO A 57 22.33 21.76 -10.45
CA PRO A 57 21.51 22.16 -9.29
C PRO A 57 20.62 23.37 -9.62
N ARG A 58 19.57 23.13 -10.38
CA ARG A 58 18.56 24.11 -10.78
C ARG A 58 17.21 23.74 -10.20
N TRP A 59 16.35 24.74 -9.95
CA TRP A 59 15.01 24.50 -9.42
C TRP A 59 14.18 23.50 -10.26
N TRP A 60 14.31 23.57 -11.58
CA TRP A 60 13.57 22.68 -12.48
C TRP A 60 14.08 21.22 -12.45
N THR A 61 15.41 20.99 -12.24
CA THR A 61 15.93 19.62 -12.08
C THR A 61 15.43 19.00 -10.78
N ILE A 62 15.31 19.81 -9.72
CA ILE A 62 14.72 19.38 -8.46
C ILE A 62 13.24 19.00 -8.66
N LEU A 63 12.46 19.87 -9.34
CA LEU A 63 11.05 19.58 -9.64
C LEU A 63 10.85 18.32 -10.49
N LEU A 64 11.76 18.01 -11.41
CA LEU A 64 11.74 16.77 -12.19
C LEU A 64 12.15 15.55 -11.35
N ALA A 65 13.12 15.69 -10.46
CA ALA A 65 13.59 14.60 -9.63
C ALA A 65 12.53 14.11 -8.63
N ILE A 66 11.73 15.00 -8.06
CA ILE A 66 10.70 14.69 -7.07
C ILE A 66 9.73 13.59 -7.55
N PRO A 67 9.02 13.73 -8.68
CA PRO A 67 8.11 12.68 -9.17
C PRO A 67 8.84 11.39 -9.59
N ILE A 68 10.06 11.49 -10.13
CA ILE A 68 10.85 10.31 -10.48
C ILE A 68 11.20 9.52 -9.23
N VAL A 69 11.82 10.15 -8.23
CA VAL A 69 12.20 9.49 -6.98
C VAL A 69 10.97 8.89 -6.30
N GLY A 70 9.91 9.67 -6.13
CA GLY A 70 8.71 9.22 -5.42
C GLY A 70 8.00 8.07 -6.13
N SER A 71 7.77 8.16 -7.43
CA SER A 71 7.10 7.09 -8.18
C SER A 71 7.93 5.81 -8.26
N ARG A 72 9.26 5.92 -8.38
CA ARG A 72 10.13 4.72 -8.40
C ARG A 72 10.25 4.10 -7.03
N TYR A 73 10.26 4.92 -5.97
CA TYR A 73 10.22 4.36 -4.63
C TYR A 73 8.89 3.70 -4.31
N TYR A 74 7.78 4.28 -4.75
CA TYR A 74 6.47 3.62 -4.63
C TYR A 74 6.44 2.27 -5.37
N ALA A 75 7.06 2.19 -6.55
CA ALA A 75 7.23 0.91 -7.24
C ALA A 75 8.07 -0.10 -6.41
N LEU A 76 9.12 0.34 -5.72
CA LEU A 76 9.87 -0.52 -4.79
C LEU A 76 8.98 -1.04 -3.66
N LEU A 77 8.08 -0.22 -3.11
CA LEU A 77 7.14 -0.70 -2.08
C LEU A 77 6.18 -1.76 -2.60
N ILE A 78 5.84 -1.77 -3.90
CA ILE A 78 5.06 -2.87 -4.49
C ILE A 78 5.91 -4.16 -4.57
N VAL A 79 7.20 -4.07 -4.88
CA VAL A 79 8.11 -5.22 -4.72
C VAL A 79 8.14 -5.69 -3.27
N GLY A 80 8.25 -4.76 -2.32
CA GLY A 80 8.19 -5.04 -0.88
C GLY A 80 6.87 -5.67 -0.44
N HIS A 81 5.77 -5.27 -1.04
CA HIS A 81 4.45 -5.85 -0.81
C HIS A 81 4.42 -7.36 -1.18
N ASP A 82 5.01 -7.74 -2.31
CA ASP A 82 5.18 -9.16 -2.64
C ASP A 82 6.12 -9.88 -1.65
N ALA A 83 7.13 -9.17 -1.10
CA ALA A 83 7.95 -9.73 -0.04
C ALA A 83 7.15 -10.01 1.23
N ILE A 84 6.19 -9.14 1.60
CA ILE A 84 5.26 -9.34 2.71
C ILE A 84 4.48 -10.65 2.52
N HIS A 85 4.05 -10.94 1.29
CA HIS A 85 3.41 -12.20 0.92
C HIS A 85 4.39 -13.36 0.67
N ARG A 86 5.71 -13.13 0.86
CA ARG A 86 6.79 -14.11 0.62
C ARG A 86 6.80 -14.62 -0.81
N ARG A 87 6.64 -13.70 -1.77
CA ARG A 87 6.52 -13.98 -3.20
C ARG A 87 7.70 -13.51 -4.05
N LEU A 88 8.78 -13.00 -3.43
CA LEU A 88 9.99 -12.63 -4.17
C LEU A 88 10.93 -13.81 -4.38
N MET A 89 11.17 -14.60 -3.32
CA MET A 89 12.13 -15.70 -3.30
C MET A 89 11.53 -16.92 -2.61
N ALA A 90 11.97 -18.13 -3.01
CA ALA A 90 11.51 -19.37 -2.40
C ALA A 90 11.97 -19.50 -0.94
N ASP A 91 13.21 -19.13 -0.66
CA ASP A 91 13.73 -19.07 0.70
C ASP A 91 13.24 -17.82 1.40
N GLN A 92 12.57 -17.99 2.55
CA GLN A 92 11.94 -16.91 3.29
C GLN A 92 12.95 -15.95 3.92
N THR A 93 14.11 -16.46 4.34
CA THR A 93 15.17 -15.66 4.94
C THR A 93 15.74 -14.69 3.91
N TRP A 94 16.05 -15.19 2.71
CA TRP A 94 16.52 -14.36 1.61
C TRP A 94 15.45 -13.39 1.10
N ASN A 95 14.17 -13.81 1.10
CA ASN A 95 13.04 -12.93 0.77
C ASN A 95 13.00 -11.70 1.70
N ASP A 96 13.04 -11.95 3.02
CA ASP A 96 12.94 -10.90 4.03
C ASP A 96 14.22 -10.02 4.04
N TRP A 97 15.42 -10.63 3.93
CA TRP A 97 16.67 -9.89 3.84
C TRP A 97 16.74 -8.97 2.62
N PHE A 98 16.33 -9.46 1.45
CA PHE A 98 16.28 -8.65 0.24
C PHE A 98 15.36 -7.44 0.40
N ALA A 99 14.15 -7.66 0.91
CA ALA A 99 13.19 -6.61 1.11
C ALA A 99 13.62 -5.62 2.21
N ASP A 100 14.14 -6.10 3.34
CA ASP A 100 14.66 -5.25 4.41
C ASP A 100 15.81 -4.37 3.91
N LEU A 101 16.74 -4.95 3.12
CA LEU A 101 17.90 -4.22 2.66
C LEU A 101 17.57 -3.22 1.53
N PHE A 102 16.78 -3.60 0.54
CA PHE A 102 16.63 -2.80 -0.67
C PHE A 102 15.30 -2.04 -0.77
N VAL A 103 14.33 -2.33 0.10
CA VAL A 103 13.01 -1.73 0.03
C VAL A 103 12.60 -1.07 1.34
N PHE A 104 12.54 -1.79 2.45
CA PHE A 104 11.97 -1.28 3.68
C PHE A 104 12.96 -0.47 4.54
N GLY A 105 14.23 -0.88 4.62
CA GLY A 105 15.27 -0.17 5.39
C GLY A 105 15.42 1.30 5.02
N PRO A 106 15.43 1.68 3.73
CA PRO A 106 15.49 3.09 3.31
C PRO A 106 14.37 3.97 3.85
N VAL A 107 13.20 3.42 4.18
CA VAL A 107 12.05 4.15 4.77
C VAL A 107 11.84 3.83 6.25
N ALA A 108 12.89 3.36 6.91
CA ALA A 108 12.88 3.01 8.33
C ALA A 108 11.79 1.97 8.70
N ALA A 109 11.55 1.02 7.78
CA ALA A 109 10.59 -0.07 7.97
C ALA A 109 11.28 -1.44 7.87
N ILE A 110 10.58 -2.51 8.26
CA ILE A 110 11.07 -3.89 8.26
C ILE A 110 9.95 -4.82 7.78
N THR A 111 10.28 -5.78 6.90
CA THR A 111 9.34 -6.73 6.29
C THR A 111 8.48 -7.44 7.33
N ARG A 112 9.10 -7.99 8.35
CA ARG A 112 8.44 -8.77 9.40
C ARG A 112 7.36 -7.97 10.17
N ILE A 113 7.60 -6.67 10.38
CA ILE A 113 6.66 -5.80 11.10
C ILE A 113 5.46 -5.47 10.19
N ASN A 114 5.72 -5.17 8.91
CA ASN A 114 4.66 -4.87 7.95
C ASN A 114 3.81 -6.10 7.59
N ASN A 115 4.42 -7.29 7.55
CA ASN A 115 3.73 -8.55 7.25
C ASN A 115 2.51 -8.79 8.15
N ARG A 116 2.63 -8.58 9.46
CA ARG A 116 1.57 -8.86 10.42
C ARG A 116 0.29 -8.06 10.14
N ASN A 117 0.43 -6.77 9.89
CA ASN A 117 -0.72 -5.89 9.64
C ASN A 117 -1.36 -6.21 8.29
N HIS A 118 -0.54 -6.33 7.25
CA HIS A 118 -1.04 -6.56 5.90
C HIS A 118 -1.72 -7.93 5.74
N LEU A 119 -1.18 -8.98 6.32
CA LEU A 119 -1.86 -10.29 6.32
C LEU A 119 -3.13 -10.27 7.19
N GLY A 120 -3.18 -9.45 8.23
CA GLY A 120 -4.38 -9.17 9.02
C GLY A 120 -5.48 -8.55 8.16
N HIS A 121 -5.13 -7.54 7.37
CA HIS A 121 -6.03 -6.90 6.40
C HIS A 121 -6.62 -7.90 5.39
N HIS A 122 -5.79 -8.73 4.74
CA HIS A 122 -6.29 -9.76 3.83
C HIS A 122 -7.24 -10.76 4.48
N ARG A 123 -6.99 -11.12 5.74
CA ARG A 123 -7.79 -12.09 6.48
C ARG A 123 -9.13 -11.52 6.95
N HIS A 124 -9.13 -10.26 7.33
CA HIS A 124 -10.25 -9.61 8.02
C HIS A 124 -10.85 -8.44 7.22
N LEU A 125 -10.60 -8.39 5.91
CA LEU A 125 -11.02 -7.28 5.05
C LEU A 125 -12.43 -6.79 5.36
N SER A 126 -12.56 -5.50 5.63
CA SER A 126 -13.79 -4.79 5.96
C SER A 126 -14.54 -5.27 7.21
N THR A 127 -13.94 -6.11 8.04
CA THR A 127 -14.49 -6.47 9.36
C THR A 127 -13.96 -5.52 10.46
N ALA A 128 -14.50 -5.62 11.66
CA ALA A 128 -14.01 -4.84 12.81
C ALA A 128 -12.55 -5.15 13.18
N ASP A 129 -12.07 -6.34 12.82
CA ASP A 129 -10.70 -6.81 13.07
C ASP A 129 -9.72 -6.45 11.97
N ASP A 130 -10.17 -5.76 10.91
CA ASP A 130 -9.30 -5.29 9.83
C ASP A 130 -8.42 -4.13 10.33
N PRO A 131 -7.10 -4.30 10.41
CA PRO A 131 -6.20 -3.23 10.88
C PRO A 131 -6.24 -1.98 10.00
N ASP A 132 -6.62 -2.11 8.74
CA ASP A 132 -6.69 -1.01 7.77
C ASP A 132 -8.10 -0.44 7.59
N LEU A 133 -9.08 -0.93 8.36
CA LEU A 133 -10.46 -0.48 8.29
C LEU A 133 -10.60 1.06 8.36
N HIS A 134 -9.76 1.71 9.15
CA HIS A 134 -9.73 3.17 9.31
C HIS A 134 -9.36 3.93 8.02
N GLN A 135 -8.76 3.27 7.03
CA GLN A 135 -8.35 3.88 5.76
C GLN A 135 -9.53 4.10 4.81
N PHE A 136 -10.58 3.30 4.89
CA PHE A 136 -11.69 3.34 3.94
C PHE A 136 -13.10 3.38 4.55
N THR A 137 -13.29 3.02 5.82
CA THR A 137 -14.61 3.01 6.48
C THR A 137 -14.82 4.17 7.45
N CYS A 138 -14.36 5.33 7.20
CA CYS A 138 -14.59 6.43 8.11
C CYS A 138 -15.92 7.12 7.79
N THR A 139 -16.85 7.16 8.73
CA THR A 139 -18.08 7.96 8.66
C THR A 139 -17.80 9.42 8.33
N ASN A 140 -16.64 9.93 8.74
CA ASN A 140 -16.25 11.31 8.48
C ASN A 140 -15.77 11.57 7.04
N LYS A 141 -15.48 10.55 6.24
CA LYS A 141 -15.07 10.72 4.83
C LYS A 141 -16.23 11.09 3.90
N TYR A 142 -17.43 11.10 4.38
CA TYR A 142 -18.60 11.59 3.63
C TYR A 142 -18.68 13.13 3.54
N GLN A 143 -17.78 13.85 4.21
CA GLN A 143 -17.68 15.29 4.08
C GLN A 143 -16.43 15.65 3.25
N PRO A 144 -16.55 16.48 2.18
CA PRO A 144 -15.44 16.73 1.26
C PRO A 144 -14.16 17.22 1.93
N HIS A 145 -14.26 18.11 2.92
CA HIS A 145 -13.08 18.62 3.63
C HIS A 145 -12.38 17.57 4.51
N LEU A 146 -13.14 16.64 5.10
CA LEU A 146 -12.58 15.54 5.90
C LEU A 146 -11.95 14.48 5.02
N LEU A 147 -12.55 14.20 3.85
CA LEU A 147 -11.93 13.33 2.86
C LEU A 147 -10.60 13.93 2.34
N LEU A 148 -10.58 15.22 2.03
CA LEU A 148 -9.34 15.91 1.66
C LEU A 148 -8.29 15.86 2.77
N ALA A 149 -8.67 16.10 4.01
CA ALA A 149 -7.77 16.00 5.16
C ALA A 149 -7.21 14.59 5.35
N TYR A 150 -7.98 13.56 5.02
CA TYR A 150 -7.51 12.18 5.01
C TYR A 150 -6.56 11.91 3.83
N LEU A 151 -6.99 12.21 2.59
CA LEU A 151 -6.20 11.94 1.38
C LEU A 151 -4.86 12.68 1.38
N THR A 152 -4.81 13.90 1.92
CA THR A 152 -3.57 14.65 2.10
C THR A 152 -2.72 14.18 3.28
N GLY A 153 -3.19 13.21 4.05
CA GLY A 153 -2.51 12.72 5.24
C GLY A 153 -2.49 13.70 6.42
N PHE A 154 -3.15 14.86 6.30
CA PHE A 154 -3.18 15.88 7.37
C PHE A 154 -3.76 15.33 8.67
N SER A 155 -4.85 14.58 8.60
CA SER A 155 -5.44 13.94 9.78
C SER A 155 -4.50 12.92 10.44
N SER A 156 -3.73 12.16 9.66
CA SER A 156 -2.73 11.23 10.17
C SER A 156 -1.55 11.95 10.80
N LEU A 157 -1.08 13.03 10.19
CA LEU A 157 -0.02 13.88 10.74
C LEU A 157 -0.44 14.53 12.06
N CYS A 158 -1.63 15.10 12.13
CA CYS A 158 -2.19 15.68 13.37
C CYS A 158 -2.34 14.63 14.48
N ARG A 159 -2.78 13.41 14.12
CA ARG A 159 -2.91 12.30 15.07
C ARG A 159 -1.53 11.89 15.61
N SER A 160 -0.56 11.73 14.73
CA SER A 160 0.82 11.38 15.11
C SER A 160 1.42 12.45 16.02
N PHE A 161 1.29 13.72 15.65
CA PHE A 161 1.76 14.85 16.48
C PHE A 161 1.10 14.84 17.86
N ARG A 162 -0.23 14.69 17.91
CA ARG A 162 -0.95 14.61 19.18
C ARG A 162 -0.48 13.43 20.03
N ASN A 163 -0.27 12.27 19.44
CA ASN A 163 0.16 11.07 20.16
C ASN A 163 1.58 11.22 20.72
N VAL A 164 2.47 11.89 20.00
CA VAL A 164 3.86 12.09 20.43
C VAL A 164 3.97 13.20 21.49
N PHE A 165 3.26 14.33 21.30
CA PHE A 165 3.52 15.55 22.09
C PHE A 165 2.45 15.86 23.14
N LEU A 166 1.24 15.32 23.02
CA LEU A 166 0.11 15.76 23.85
C LEU A 166 -0.52 14.63 24.69
N ARG A 167 -0.04 13.40 24.58
CA ARG A 167 -0.52 12.31 25.48
C ARG A 167 0.22 12.38 26.80
N PRO A 168 -0.51 12.33 27.94
CA PRO A 168 0.12 12.03 29.23
C PRO A 168 0.73 10.62 29.19
N VAL A 169 1.86 10.45 29.85
CA VAL A 169 2.58 9.16 29.99
C VAL A 169 1.75 8.23 30.89
N ALA A 170 0.62 7.75 30.41
CA ALA A 170 -0.19 6.77 31.11
C ALA A 170 -0.74 5.75 30.12
N GLU A 171 -0.27 4.53 30.28
CA GLU A 171 -0.59 3.27 29.61
C GLU A 171 0.12 2.99 28.26
N PRO A 172 0.88 1.88 28.14
CA PRO A 172 1.48 1.41 26.89
C PRO A 172 0.42 0.70 26.06
N SER A 173 -0.46 1.45 25.40
CA SER A 173 -1.55 0.91 24.60
C SER A 173 -1.67 1.56 23.22
N SER A 174 -0.65 2.27 22.73
CA SER A 174 -0.65 2.72 21.35
C SER A 174 -0.12 1.61 20.45
N GLU A 175 -0.76 1.44 19.30
CA GLU A 175 -0.29 0.52 18.24
C GLU A 175 1.19 0.78 17.87
N ALA A 176 1.65 2.02 17.97
CA ALA A 176 3.04 2.41 17.78
C ALA A 176 3.98 1.84 18.85
N ASP A 177 3.56 1.82 20.13
CA ASP A 177 4.38 1.27 21.22
C ASP A 177 4.49 -0.25 21.10
N VAL A 178 3.40 -0.92 20.71
CA VAL A 178 3.39 -2.36 20.43
C VAL A 178 4.29 -2.68 19.22
N LYS A 179 4.33 -1.85 18.20
CA LYS A 179 5.23 -2.02 17.04
C LYS A 179 6.69 -1.88 17.44
N LEU A 180 7.05 -0.85 18.20
CA LEU A 180 8.44 -0.62 18.66
C LEU A 180 8.99 -1.78 19.50
N GLN A 181 8.18 -2.41 20.35
CA GLN A 181 8.59 -3.56 21.16
C GLN A 181 9.02 -4.78 20.34
N HIS A 182 8.68 -4.84 19.05
CA HIS A 182 9.04 -5.95 18.18
C HIS A 182 10.28 -5.72 17.31
N TYR A 183 10.88 -4.52 17.33
CA TYR A 183 12.13 -4.25 16.63
C TYR A 183 13.31 -4.85 17.37
N THR A 184 14.21 -5.48 16.63
CA THR A 184 15.47 -6.04 17.16
C THR A 184 16.61 -5.04 16.99
N LEU A 185 17.73 -5.27 17.69
CA LEU A 185 18.94 -4.46 17.51
C LEU A 185 19.44 -4.48 16.05
N ARG A 186 19.30 -5.62 15.36
CA ARG A 186 19.62 -5.75 13.93
C ARG A 186 18.76 -4.81 13.09
N ASP A 187 17.47 -4.72 13.37
CA ASP A 187 16.54 -3.90 12.61
C ASP A 187 16.89 -2.41 12.77
N PHE A 188 17.16 -1.98 14.01
CA PHE A 188 17.63 -0.62 14.27
C PHE A 188 18.96 -0.32 13.59
N ALA A 189 19.92 -1.25 13.61
CA ALA A 189 21.20 -1.08 12.96
C ALA A 189 21.05 -0.93 11.44
N LEU A 190 20.21 -1.76 10.81
CA LEU A 190 19.92 -1.68 9.37
C LEU A 190 19.30 -0.32 9.00
N ILE A 191 18.29 0.10 9.76
CA ILE A 191 17.64 1.39 9.57
C ILE A 191 18.65 2.53 9.74
N ALA A 192 19.45 2.50 10.80
CA ALA A 192 20.46 3.52 11.06
C ALA A 192 21.50 3.62 9.93
N VAL A 193 21.98 2.49 9.43
CA VAL A 193 22.93 2.45 8.29
C VAL A 193 22.31 3.12 7.07
N TRP A 194 21.06 2.81 6.74
CA TRP A 194 20.37 3.44 5.61
C TRP A 194 20.16 4.95 5.82
N GLN A 195 19.66 5.37 6.98
CA GLN A 195 19.38 6.79 7.22
C GLN A 195 20.67 7.61 7.24
N VAL A 196 21.72 7.12 7.93
CA VAL A 196 23.02 7.80 7.98
C VAL A 196 23.67 7.83 6.58
N GLY A 197 23.64 6.71 5.86
CA GLY A 197 24.17 6.62 4.50
C GLY A 197 23.47 7.56 3.52
N MET A 198 22.13 7.66 3.58
CA MET A 198 21.36 8.54 2.70
C MET A 198 21.53 10.02 3.06
N ILE A 199 21.45 10.37 4.36
CA ILE A 199 21.68 11.74 4.82
C ILE A 199 23.09 12.16 4.44
N GLY A 200 24.09 11.36 4.79
CA GLY A 200 25.51 11.65 4.49
C GLY A 200 25.78 11.71 2.98
N GLY A 201 25.31 10.73 2.22
CA GLY A 201 25.51 10.67 0.77
C GLY A 201 24.84 11.85 0.04
N LEU A 202 23.56 12.13 0.31
CA LEU A 202 22.86 13.24 -0.32
C LEU A 202 23.45 14.59 0.10
N THR A 203 23.85 14.75 1.37
CA THR A 203 24.48 15.97 1.84
C THR A 203 25.83 16.19 1.17
N TYR A 204 26.64 15.15 1.03
CA TYR A 204 27.99 15.23 0.47
C TYR A 204 27.98 15.43 -1.06
N PHE A 205 27.18 14.64 -1.80
CA PHE A 205 27.19 14.63 -3.26
C PHE A 205 26.26 15.68 -3.90
N VAL A 206 25.24 16.17 -3.17
CA VAL A 206 24.26 17.12 -3.71
C VAL A 206 24.28 18.42 -2.91
N ALA A 207 23.68 18.41 -1.69
CA ALA A 207 23.66 19.56 -0.77
C ALA A 207 23.03 19.18 0.58
N TRP A 208 23.22 20.01 1.60
CA TRP A 208 22.66 19.81 2.95
C TRP A 208 21.12 19.67 2.98
N TRP A 209 20.42 20.29 2.03
CA TRP A 209 18.95 20.23 1.89
C TRP A 209 18.45 19.02 1.10
N ALA A 210 19.34 18.25 0.46
CA ALA A 210 18.95 17.22 -0.50
C ALA A 210 18.15 16.08 0.12
N TYR A 211 18.48 15.65 1.34
CA TYR A 211 17.73 14.59 2.00
C TYR A 211 16.25 14.97 2.22
N PRO A 212 15.89 16.11 2.84
CA PRO A 212 14.48 16.47 2.97
C PRO A 212 13.78 16.69 1.62
N VAL A 213 14.43 17.33 0.64
CA VAL A 213 13.78 17.72 -0.62
C VAL A 213 13.75 16.59 -1.65
N LEU A 214 14.81 15.81 -1.77
CA LEU A 214 14.94 14.75 -2.79
C LEU A 214 14.64 13.35 -2.25
N TRP A 215 14.33 13.22 -0.96
CA TRP A 215 13.91 11.97 -0.36
C TRP A 215 12.58 12.10 0.39
N LEU A 216 12.50 12.90 1.45
CA LEU A 216 11.27 12.97 2.26
C LEU A 216 10.08 13.55 1.51
N VAL A 217 10.25 14.63 0.73
CA VAL A 217 9.17 15.21 -0.09
C VAL A 217 8.64 14.21 -1.14
N PRO A 218 9.50 13.52 -1.95
CA PRO A 218 9.04 12.46 -2.85
C PRO A 218 8.27 11.35 -2.15
N LEU A 219 8.77 10.86 -1.01
CA LEU A 219 8.09 9.83 -0.22
C LEU A 219 6.71 10.28 0.25
N TYR A 220 6.62 11.49 0.78
CA TYR A 220 5.34 12.03 1.21
C TYR A 220 4.37 12.17 0.04
N CYS A 221 4.77 12.87 -1.03
CA CYS A 221 3.87 13.24 -2.13
C CYS A 221 3.44 12.05 -3.00
N PHE A 222 4.29 11.07 -3.23
CA PHE A 222 4.03 10.00 -4.18
C PHE A 222 3.84 8.63 -3.52
N THR A 223 4.57 8.36 -2.44
CA THR A 223 4.42 7.08 -1.75
C THR A 223 3.27 7.14 -0.75
N PHE A 224 3.36 8.02 0.23
CA PHE A 224 2.36 8.10 1.29
C PHE A 224 0.99 8.58 0.80
N LEU A 225 0.93 9.68 0.05
CA LEU A 225 -0.34 10.18 -0.51
C LEU A 225 -0.89 9.23 -1.57
N GLY A 226 -0.01 8.65 -2.41
CA GLY A 226 -0.39 7.66 -3.42
C GLY A 226 -1.02 6.42 -2.80
N ASP A 227 -0.43 5.91 -1.72
CA ASP A 227 -0.93 4.75 -1.00
C ASP A 227 -2.26 5.03 -0.29
N ASN A 228 -2.39 6.16 0.41
CA ASN A 228 -3.65 6.59 1.01
C ASN A 228 -4.77 6.71 -0.03
N PHE A 229 -4.45 7.29 -1.19
CA PHE A 229 -5.41 7.44 -2.28
C PHE A 229 -5.82 6.10 -2.86
N ARG A 230 -4.86 5.24 -3.11
CA ARG A 230 -5.08 3.91 -3.65
C ARG A 230 -5.91 3.05 -2.69
N ALA A 231 -5.48 2.93 -1.43
CA ALA A 231 -6.19 2.16 -0.42
C ALA A 231 -7.64 2.63 -0.26
N PHE A 232 -7.86 3.94 -0.25
CA PHE A 232 -9.21 4.50 -0.22
C PHE A 232 -10.01 4.11 -1.46
N ALA A 233 -9.48 4.30 -2.68
CA ALA A 233 -10.20 4.02 -3.91
C ALA A 233 -10.53 2.53 -4.09
N GLU A 234 -9.61 1.65 -3.69
CA GLU A 234 -9.74 0.20 -3.88
C GLU A 234 -10.76 -0.45 -2.93
N HIS A 235 -11.03 0.14 -1.77
CA HIS A 235 -11.91 -0.43 -0.75
C HIS A 235 -13.14 0.40 -0.42
N SER A 236 -13.20 1.68 -0.80
CA SER A 236 -14.31 2.56 -0.43
C SER A 236 -15.51 2.40 -1.34
N GLN A 237 -16.71 2.33 -0.75
CA GLN A 237 -17.99 2.31 -1.46
C GLN A 237 -18.86 3.45 -0.91
N PRO A 238 -19.15 4.51 -1.69
CA PRO A 238 -19.81 5.71 -1.16
C PRO A 238 -21.27 5.53 -0.80
N ARG A 239 -21.92 4.49 -1.30
CA ARG A 239 -23.37 4.29 -1.14
C ARG A 239 -23.75 2.95 -0.53
N SER A 240 -22.80 2.17 -0.04
CA SER A 240 -23.10 0.85 0.42
C SER A 240 -23.17 0.78 1.95
N ASP A 241 -24.37 0.57 2.47
CA ASP A 241 -24.62 0.18 3.87
C ASP A 241 -24.58 -1.34 4.04
N VAL A 242 -24.55 -2.09 2.93
CA VAL A 242 -24.57 -3.55 2.93
C VAL A 242 -23.14 -4.06 3.05
N TYR A 243 -22.90 -4.92 4.05
CA TYR A 243 -21.59 -5.53 4.31
C TYR A 243 -21.01 -6.25 3.08
N ALA A 244 -21.87 -6.96 2.31
CA ALA A 244 -21.47 -7.64 1.09
C ALA A 244 -20.89 -6.70 0.03
N ASP A 245 -21.41 -5.46 -0.07
CA ASP A 245 -20.88 -4.47 -1.00
C ASP A 245 -19.56 -3.87 -0.51
N ARG A 246 -19.35 -3.77 0.81
CA ARG A 246 -18.05 -3.32 1.38
C ARG A 246 -16.92 -4.29 1.09
N GLN A 247 -17.24 -5.56 0.89
CA GLN A 247 -16.29 -6.60 0.52
C GLN A 247 -16.08 -6.72 -0.98
N ARG A 248 -16.75 -5.91 -1.80
CA ARG A 248 -16.52 -5.90 -3.24
C ARG A 248 -15.11 -5.44 -3.55
N LEU A 249 -14.40 -6.23 -4.33
CA LEU A 249 -13.04 -5.93 -4.75
C LEU A 249 -13.04 -5.15 -6.05
N ILE A 250 -12.35 -4.02 -6.06
CA ILE A 250 -12.28 -3.11 -7.20
C ILE A 250 -10.93 -3.24 -7.88
N THR A 251 -10.93 -3.43 -9.19
CA THR A 251 -9.76 -3.34 -10.06
C THR A 251 -9.85 -2.07 -10.90
N PHE A 252 -8.75 -1.31 -10.97
CA PHE A 252 -8.65 -0.14 -11.83
C PHE A 252 -7.88 -0.46 -13.10
N LEU A 253 -8.50 -0.26 -14.28
CA LEU A 253 -7.82 -0.49 -15.56
C LEU A 253 -6.70 0.51 -15.81
N SER A 254 -6.80 1.66 -15.21
CA SER A 254 -5.78 2.71 -15.07
C SER A 254 -5.15 3.18 -16.38
N ASN A 255 -5.04 4.47 -16.53
CA ASN A 255 -4.25 5.08 -17.60
C ASN A 255 -2.72 5.01 -17.29
N PRO A 256 -1.84 5.31 -18.25
CA PRO A 256 -0.39 5.25 -18.04
C PRO A 256 0.12 6.11 -16.89
N VAL A 257 -0.47 7.27 -16.64
CA VAL A 257 -0.07 8.18 -15.56
C VAL A 257 -0.40 7.54 -14.20
N GLU A 258 -1.61 7.02 -14.05
CA GLU A 258 -2.00 6.31 -12.82
C GLU A 258 -1.15 5.07 -12.56
N ARG A 259 -0.77 4.33 -13.62
CA ARG A 259 0.13 3.18 -13.49
C ARG A 259 1.56 3.54 -13.08
N ILE A 260 1.96 4.77 -13.27
CA ILE A 260 3.28 5.24 -12.84
C ILE A 260 3.24 5.78 -11.40
N PHE A 261 2.20 6.54 -11.05
CA PHE A 261 2.17 7.36 -9.84
C PHE A 261 1.20 6.87 -8.76
N VAL A 262 0.18 6.09 -9.11
CA VAL A 262 -0.84 5.63 -8.16
C VAL A 262 -0.72 4.14 -7.88
N ALA A 263 -0.62 3.32 -8.92
CA ALA A 263 -0.56 1.86 -8.77
C ALA A 263 0.53 1.25 -9.67
N PRO A 264 1.82 1.52 -9.37
CA PRO A 264 2.92 1.00 -10.16
C PRO A 264 2.99 -0.53 -10.09
N LEU A 265 3.76 -1.12 -11.01
CA LEU A 265 4.04 -2.57 -11.06
C LEU A 265 2.77 -3.43 -10.97
N ASN A 266 1.72 -3.04 -11.71
CA ASN A 266 0.47 -3.80 -11.83
C ASN A 266 -0.37 -3.92 -10.54
N MET A 267 -0.11 -3.13 -9.50
CA MET A 267 -0.91 -3.17 -8.27
C MET A 267 -2.35 -2.66 -8.48
N ASN A 268 -2.62 -2.02 -9.62
CA ASN A 268 -3.98 -1.67 -10.05
C ASN A 268 -4.91 -2.88 -10.26
N TYR A 269 -4.37 -4.09 -10.40
CA TYR A 269 -5.13 -5.36 -10.46
C TYR A 269 -5.41 -5.90 -9.04
N HIS A 270 -5.89 -5.02 -8.19
CA HIS A 270 -6.05 -5.22 -6.76
C HIS A 270 -7.01 -6.36 -6.39
N ALA A 271 -8.12 -6.51 -7.14
CA ALA A 271 -9.05 -7.61 -6.93
C ALA A 271 -8.37 -8.98 -7.10
N ALA A 272 -7.58 -9.16 -8.16
CA ALA A 272 -6.84 -10.40 -8.37
C ALA A 272 -5.81 -10.65 -7.27
N HIS A 273 -5.17 -9.59 -6.74
CA HIS A 273 -4.25 -9.67 -5.63
C HIS A 273 -4.95 -10.15 -4.34
N HIS A 274 -6.09 -9.57 -3.97
CA HIS A 274 -6.86 -10.02 -2.80
C HIS A 274 -7.39 -11.44 -2.92
N LEU A 275 -7.82 -11.83 -4.12
CA LEU A 275 -8.27 -13.21 -4.37
C LEU A 275 -7.11 -14.21 -4.22
N TRP A 276 -5.95 -13.90 -4.75
CA TRP A 276 -4.79 -14.78 -4.73
C TRP A 276 -3.50 -14.03 -4.39
N PRO A 277 -3.26 -13.74 -3.10
CA PRO A 277 -2.02 -13.09 -2.65
C PRO A 277 -0.75 -13.90 -2.97
N SER A 278 -0.92 -15.15 -3.41
CA SER A 278 0.17 -15.99 -3.92
C SER A 278 0.64 -15.61 -5.31
N ILE A 279 -0.15 -14.87 -6.10
CA ILE A 279 0.21 -14.46 -7.46
C ILE A 279 1.07 -13.20 -7.39
N PRO A 280 2.34 -13.25 -7.84
CA PRO A 280 3.21 -12.08 -7.83
C PRO A 280 2.71 -10.96 -8.75
N TYR A 281 3.09 -9.70 -8.43
CA TYR A 281 2.66 -8.49 -9.15
C TYR A 281 2.80 -8.58 -10.67
N TYR A 282 3.83 -9.24 -11.18
CA TYR A 282 4.07 -9.35 -12.63
C TYR A 282 3.12 -10.30 -13.35
N ASN A 283 2.43 -11.19 -12.63
CA ASN A 283 1.43 -12.10 -13.18
C ASN A 283 -0.01 -11.65 -12.94
N LEU A 284 -0.26 -10.62 -12.11
CA LEU A 284 -1.60 -10.06 -11.84
C LEU A 284 -2.35 -9.64 -13.12
N PRO A 285 -1.70 -9.01 -14.14
CA PRO A 285 -2.40 -8.66 -15.38
C PRO A 285 -2.94 -9.88 -16.13
N GLN A 286 -2.27 -11.02 -16.03
CA GLN A 286 -2.74 -12.24 -16.66
C GLN A 286 -3.91 -12.84 -15.87
N ALA A 287 -3.82 -12.90 -14.54
CA ALA A 287 -4.91 -13.34 -13.69
C ALA A 287 -6.18 -12.50 -13.95
N ASP A 288 -6.05 -11.18 -13.96
CA ASP A 288 -7.18 -10.27 -14.21
C ASP A 288 -7.82 -10.50 -15.59
N ARG A 289 -7.04 -10.69 -16.66
CA ARG A 289 -7.60 -10.96 -18.00
C ARG A 289 -8.42 -12.24 -18.04
N GLU A 290 -8.02 -13.26 -17.30
CA GLU A 290 -8.71 -14.56 -17.26
C GLU A 290 -10.03 -14.48 -16.48
N ILE A 291 -10.08 -13.69 -15.41
CA ILE A 291 -11.28 -13.58 -14.56
C ILE A 291 -12.28 -12.54 -15.04
N ARG A 292 -11.83 -11.49 -15.75
CA ARG A 292 -12.67 -10.32 -16.08
C ARG A 292 -13.95 -10.67 -16.83
N ASN A 293 -13.88 -11.64 -17.71
CA ASN A 293 -15.02 -12.07 -18.53
C ASN A 293 -15.75 -13.30 -17.96
N HIS A 294 -15.35 -13.75 -16.77
CA HIS A 294 -15.97 -14.92 -16.16
C HIS A 294 -17.34 -14.56 -15.56
N PRO A 295 -18.41 -15.33 -15.84
CA PRO A 295 -19.76 -14.98 -15.34
C PRO A 295 -19.84 -14.84 -13.83
N ALA A 296 -19.10 -15.64 -13.06
CA ALA A 296 -19.07 -15.57 -11.60
C ALA A 296 -18.42 -14.27 -11.06
N ALA A 297 -17.64 -13.57 -11.87
CA ALA A 297 -16.96 -12.35 -11.46
C ALA A 297 -17.93 -11.19 -11.16
N ALA A 298 -19.06 -11.14 -11.86
CA ALA A 298 -20.07 -10.08 -11.71
C ALA A 298 -20.66 -9.97 -10.30
N ASN A 299 -20.56 -11.03 -9.49
CA ASN A 299 -21.19 -11.10 -8.18
C ASN A 299 -20.35 -10.52 -7.03
N GLY A 300 -19.10 -10.09 -7.27
CA GLY A 300 -18.23 -9.61 -6.19
C GLY A 300 -17.03 -8.79 -6.65
N LEU A 301 -16.83 -8.70 -7.96
CA LEU A 301 -15.71 -7.96 -8.54
C LEU A 301 -16.22 -6.78 -9.36
N GLU A 302 -15.48 -5.68 -9.30
CA GLU A 302 -15.81 -4.47 -10.03
C GLU A 302 -14.57 -3.96 -10.77
N TRP A 303 -14.77 -3.46 -12.01
CA TRP A 303 -13.72 -2.84 -12.80
C TRP A 303 -14.06 -1.38 -13.06
N ARG A 304 -13.12 -0.51 -12.75
CA ARG A 304 -13.19 0.93 -13.01
C ARG A 304 -12.11 1.35 -13.99
N SER A 305 -12.36 2.38 -14.77
CA SER A 305 -11.43 2.85 -15.78
C SER A 305 -10.26 3.65 -15.21
N SER A 306 -10.47 4.38 -14.11
CA SER A 306 -9.53 5.39 -13.61
C SER A 306 -9.72 5.63 -12.11
N TYR A 307 -8.62 5.74 -11.37
CA TYR A 307 -8.59 6.16 -9.97
C TYR A 307 -9.08 7.60 -9.80
N PHE A 308 -8.60 8.51 -10.65
CA PHE A 308 -9.02 9.91 -10.58
C PHE A 308 -10.50 10.09 -10.96
N GLY A 309 -10.97 9.32 -11.96
CA GLY A 309 -12.39 9.28 -12.31
C GLY A 309 -13.25 8.79 -11.15
N TYR A 310 -12.84 7.72 -10.48
CA TYR A 310 -13.53 7.20 -9.30
C TYR A 310 -13.58 8.24 -8.16
N LEU A 311 -12.46 8.90 -7.86
CA LEU A 311 -12.42 9.92 -6.83
C LEU A 311 -13.33 11.11 -7.17
N TRP A 312 -13.36 11.52 -8.43
CA TRP A 312 -14.26 12.58 -8.91
C TRP A 312 -15.72 12.21 -8.73
N ASP A 313 -16.10 10.99 -9.12
CA ASP A 313 -17.45 10.47 -8.94
C ASP A 313 -17.81 10.36 -7.46
N TYR A 314 -16.87 9.91 -6.62
CA TYR A 314 -17.04 9.84 -5.18
C TYR A 314 -17.36 11.23 -4.60
N PHE A 315 -16.57 12.26 -4.94
CA PHE A 315 -16.82 13.64 -4.49
C PHE A 315 -18.21 14.17 -4.93
N ARG A 316 -18.63 13.82 -6.12
CA ARG A 316 -19.98 14.23 -6.62
C ARG A 316 -21.11 13.54 -5.89
N LEU A 317 -20.89 12.34 -5.39
CA LEU A 317 -21.90 11.56 -4.68
C LEU A 317 -21.98 11.87 -3.18
N LEU A 318 -20.94 12.46 -2.60
CA LEU A 318 -20.89 12.79 -1.18
C LEU A 318 -22.09 13.59 -0.66
N PRO A 319 -22.57 14.64 -1.36
CA PRO A 319 -23.72 15.43 -0.91
C PRO A 319 -25.04 14.65 -0.93
N LEU A 320 -25.07 13.51 -1.65
CA LEU A 320 -26.29 12.69 -1.83
C LEU A 320 -26.29 11.46 -0.90
N ALA A 321 -25.19 11.22 -0.20
CA ALA A 321 -25.11 10.16 0.80
C ALA A 321 -25.78 10.65 2.07
N ASP A 322 -27.01 10.23 2.33
CA ASP A 322 -27.64 10.34 3.64
C ASP A 322 -26.80 9.53 4.64
N CYS A 323 -25.85 10.20 5.27
CA CYS A 323 -25.01 9.65 6.33
C CYS A 323 -25.86 9.46 7.59
N LYS A 324 -26.71 8.46 7.62
CA LYS A 324 -27.12 7.88 8.89
C LYS A 324 -25.96 7.02 9.37
N PRO A 325 -25.35 7.34 10.52
CA PRO A 325 -24.43 6.42 11.13
C PRO A 325 -25.19 5.10 11.29
N SER A 326 -24.69 4.04 10.68
CA SER A 326 -25.14 2.69 10.99
C SER A 326 -25.08 2.56 12.51
N ALA A 327 -26.19 2.39 13.14
CA ALA A 327 -26.29 1.92 14.52
C ALA A 327 -25.77 0.46 14.53
N ALA A 328 -24.49 0.30 14.27
CA ALA A 328 -23.78 -0.94 14.54
C ALA A 328 -23.72 -1.06 16.05
N GLY A 329 -24.61 -1.91 16.55
CA GLY A 329 -24.95 -2.07 17.92
C GLY A 329 -23.75 -2.14 18.85
N HIS A 330 -23.80 -1.32 19.85
CA HIS A 330 -23.41 -1.72 21.17
C HIS A 330 -24.37 -2.85 21.57
N ALA A 331 -24.02 -4.08 21.22
CA ALA A 331 -24.50 -5.25 21.89
C ALA A 331 -23.43 -5.59 22.92
N THR A 332 -23.82 -5.38 24.15
CA THR A 332 -23.20 -5.72 25.43
C THR A 332 -22.49 -7.06 25.42
#